data_0363bdc0089d836b7dd815a9ab502f49
#
_entry.id   0363bdc0089d836b7dd815a9ab502f49
#
_cell.length_a   1.000
_cell.length_b   1.000
_cell.length_c   1.000
_cell.angle_alpha   90.00
_cell.angle_beta   90.00
_cell.angle_gamma   90.00
#
_symmetry.space_group_name_H-M   'P 1'
#
loop_
_entity.id
_entity.type
_entity.pdbx_description
1 polymer ?
#
loop_
_entity_poly.entity_id
_entity_poly.type
_entity_poly.pdbx_seq_one_letter_code
_entity_poly.pdbx_strand_id
1 'polypeptide(L)'
;MLGLRTAAAPPVIVDAKASTVLDECYRQCREITRQHSKTFYLSSLFLAPEKRRAIWAVYAFCRTADDIVDRIAPANERLAAVDAWEVQLLAAYDGTPTDPIYVAFADAAARFGIPMQPALDLLRGARMDITVRRYATYADLRQYCYLVASTVGVLVMPILGTLSDESLEYGIALGRAMQMTNILRDIGEDALMGRVYLPQEDMQRFGYSESKLLEHVIDDGFIALMQFQIERVRTMYLEAEPGIAMLNTESRYTVRLALHLYRRILNSIEMNRYDVFSRRAYVPFRTKMLAALLVGFAR
;
A
#
# COMPACT_ATOMS: atom_id res chain seq x y z
N MET A 1 8.03 -23.38 7.94
CA MET A 1 9.04 -22.55 8.64
C MET A 1 9.92 -21.91 7.59
N LEU A 2 9.61 -20.66 7.21
CA LEU A 2 10.46 -19.84 6.34
C LEU A 2 11.48 -19.15 7.24
N GLY A 3 12.72 -19.67 7.21
CA GLY A 3 13.85 -19.04 7.89
C GLY A 3 14.16 -17.68 7.24
N LEU A 4 13.73 -16.59 7.86
CA LEU A 4 14.15 -15.24 7.53
C LEU A 4 15.65 -15.13 7.82
N ARG A 5 16.49 -15.10 6.79
CA ARG A 5 17.90 -14.72 6.92
C ARG A 5 17.93 -13.25 7.35
N THR A 6 18.30 -13.00 8.60
CA THR A 6 18.62 -11.66 9.11
C THR A 6 19.94 -11.24 8.48
N ALA A 7 19.86 -10.46 7.39
CA ALA A 7 21.03 -9.69 6.96
C ALA A 7 21.31 -8.62 8.03
N ALA A 8 22.55 -8.51 8.45
CA ALA A 8 22.98 -7.54 9.46
C ALA A 8 22.66 -6.11 9.00
N ALA A 9 22.20 -5.27 9.94
CA ALA A 9 21.89 -3.87 9.67
C ALA A 9 23.16 -3.11 9.24
N PRO A 10 23.06 -2.18 8.27
CA PRO A 10 24.19 -1.38 7.82
C PRO A 10 24.68 -0.41 8.91
N PRO A 11 25.97 0.01 8.90
CA PRO A 11 26.53 0.89 9.93
C PRO A 11 25.96 2.31 9.85
N VAL A 12 25.68 2.91 11.01
CA VAL A 12 25.23 4.31 11.15
C VAL A 12 26.40 5.26 10.96
N ILE A 13 26.37 6.12 9.94
CA ILE A 13 27.36 7.17 9.69
C ILE A 13 26.88 8.47 10.34
N VAL A 14 27.60 9.00 11.31
CA VAL A 14 27.31 10.26 12.02
C VAL A 14 28.35 11.33 11.66
N ASP A 15 28.06 12.14 10.62
CA ASP A 15 28.75 13.37 10.28
C ASP A 15 27.71 14.50 10.17
N ALA A 16 27.98 15.73 10.66
CA ALA A 16 27.04 16.85 10.65
C ALA A 16 26.59 17.25 9.22
N LYS A 17 27.45 17.15 8.21
CA LYS A 17 27.08 17.31 6.79
C LYS A 17 26.18 16.18 6.32
N ALA A 18 26.46 14.95 6.73
CA ALA A 18 25.62 13.80 6.42
C ALA A 18 24.23 13.92 7.06
N SER A 19 24.11 14.50 8.27
CA SER A 19 22.84 14.78 8.92
C SER A 19 21.96 15.74 8.09
N THR A 20 22.54 16.82 7.56
CA THR A 20 21.79 17.80 6.74
C THR A 20 21.28 17.18 5.42
N VAL A 21 22.10 16.35 4.76
CA VAL A 21 21.71 15.63 3.54
C VAL A 21 20.60 14.62 3.84
N LEU A 22 20.73 13.86 4.91
CA LEU A 22 19.73 12.89 5.33
C LEU A 22 18.38 13.54 5.65
N ASP A 23 18.37 14.68 6.35
CA ASP A 23 17.15 15.43 6.65
C ASP A 23 16.46 15.95 5.39
N GLU A 24 17.24 16.36 4.38
CA GLU A 24 16.73 16.73 3.07
C GLU A 24 16.08 15.54 2.34
N CYS A 25 16.71 14.36 2.38
CA CYS A 25 16.15 13.13 1.81
C CYS A 25 14.81 12.77 2.47
N TYR A 26 14.72 12.85 3.79
CA TYR A 26 13.45 12.66 4.51
C TYR A 26 12.40 13.74 4.21
N ARG A 27 12.83 14.98 3.96
CA ARG A 27 11.92 16.06 3.55
C ARG A 27 11.30 15.75 2.19
N GLN A 28 12.07 15.23 1.25
CA GLN A 28 11.56 14.78 -0.05
C GLN A 28 10.56 13.63 0.12
N CYS A 29 10.86 12.62 0.92
CA CYS A 29 9.94 11.51 1.20
C CYS A 29 8.63 11.99 1.85
N ARG A 30 8.70 12.96 2.77
CA ARG A 30 7.52 13.62 3.35
C ARG A 30 6.66 14.28 2.29
N GLU A 31 7.28 15.03 1.38
CA GLU A 31 6.55 15.76 0.35
C GLU A 31 5.86 14.81 -0.63
N ILE A 32 6.54 13.75 -1.09
CA ILE A 32 5.93 12.68 -1.90
C ILE A 32 4.72 12.10 -1.17
N THR A 33 4.86 11.75 0.11
CA THR A 33 3.75 11.17 0.90
C THR A 33 2.57 12.16 0.99
N ARG A 34 2.83 13.43 1.24
CA ARG A 34 1.82 14.48 1.38
C ARG A 34 1.04 14.71 0.09
N GLN A 35 1.72 14.67 -1.05
CA GLN A 35 1.11 14.90 -2.37
C GLN A 35 0.26 13.72 -2.81
N HIS A 36 0.75 12.49 -2.65
CA HIS A 36 0.14 11.31 -3.22
C HIS A 36 -0.86 10.60 -2.28
N SER A 37 -0.74 10.72 -0.96
CA SER A 37 -1.69 10.09 -0.03
C SER A 37 -2.04 10.94 1.18
N LYS A 38 -3.05 11.80 1.02
CA LYS A 38 -3.55 12.65 2.11
C LYS A 38 -4.03 11.86 3.33
N THR A 39 -4.59 10.67 3.12
CA THR A 39 -5.07 9.80 4.21
C THR A 39 -3.92 9.21 4.99
N PHE A 40 -2.94 8.62 4.29
CA PHE A 40 -1.76 8.02 4.91
C PHE A 40 -0.89 9.08 5.59
N TYR A 41 -0.67 10.22 4.95
CA TYR A 41 0.04 11.36 5.53
C TYR A 41 -0.63 11.82 6.84
N LEU A 42 -1.96 12.04 6.83
CA LEU A 42 -2.69 12.48 8.02
C LEU A 42 -2.57 11.48 9.17
N SER A 43 -2.78 10.20 8.92
CA SER A 43 -2.66 9.18 9.97
C SER A 43 -1.25 9.06 10.52
N SER A 44 -0.21 9.23 9.69
CA SER A 44 1.19 9.17 10.13
C SER A 44 1.60 10.33 11.05
N LEU A 45 0.88 11.45 11.04
CA LEU A 45 1.21 12.62 11.89
C LEU A 45 1.11 12.32 13.39
N PHE A 46 0.41 11.27 13.78
CA PHE A 46 0.24 10.85 15.18
C PHE A 46 1.36 9.92 15.68
N LEU A 47 2.30 9.54 14.80
CA LEU A 47 3.50 8.80 15.19
C LEU A 47 4.58 9.72 15.75
N ALA A 48 5.44 9.16 16.60
CA ALA A 48 6.68 9.82 17.02
C ALA A 48 7.51 10.27 15.81
N PRO A 49 8.23 11.41 15.88
CA PRO A 49 8.91 12.00 14.72
C PRO A 49 9.82 11.03 13.95
N GLU A 50 10.56 10.16 14.65
CA GLU A 50 11.46 9.20 14.03
C GLU A 50 10.69 8.11 13.26
N LYS A 51 9.66 7.53 13.86
CA LYS A 51 8.78 6.55 13.22
C LYS A 51 8.07 7.15 12.02
N ARG A 52 7.58 8.37 12.19
CA ARG A 52 6.85 9.09 11.14
C ARG A 52 7.71 9.32 9.89
N ARG A 53 8.96 9.77 10.06
CA ARG A 53 9.86 9.99 8.91
C ARG A 53 10.26 8.68 8.24
N ALA A 54 10.47 7.60 9.00
CA ALA A 54 10.73 6.27 8.46
C ALA A 54 9.54 5.72 7.64
N ILE A 55 8.32 5.92 8.12
CA ILE A 55 7.09 5.58 7.38
C ILE A 55 7.02 6.35 6.06
N TRP A 56 7.41 7.63 6.02
CA TRP A 56 7.42 8.40 4.77
C TRP A 56 8.50 7.90 3.79
N ALA A 57 9.65 7.43 4.28
CA ALA A 57 10.68 6.83 3.43
C ALA A 57 10.18 5.53 2.79
N VAL A 58 9.56 4.63 3.56
CA VAL A 58 8.93 3.42 3.02
C VAL A 58 7.84 3.77 2.01
N TYR A 59 6.97 4.73 2.33
CA TYR A 59 5.92 5.16 1.41
C TYR A 59 6.49 5.73 0.09
N ALA A 60 7.51 6.59 0.17
CA ALA A 60 8.14 7.18 -1.01
C ALA A 60 8.79 6.11 -1.90
N PHE A 61 9.44 5.10 -1.31
CA PHE A 61 9.95 3.94 -2.03
C PHE A 61 8.84 3.21 -2.80
N CYS A 62 7.74 2.86 -2.13
CA CYS A 62 6.61 2.17 -2.75
C CYS A 62 5.98 3.03 -3.85
N ARG A 63 5.73 4.30 -3.56
CA ARG A 63 5.08 5.22 -4.52
C ARG A 63 5.91 5.43 -5.78
N THR A 64 7.24 5.49 -5.66
CA THR A 64 8.11 5.61 -6.85
C THR A 64 8.06 4.35 -7.70
N ALA A 65 7.96 3.16 -7.10
CA ALA A 65 7.74 1.93 -7.85
C ALA A 65 6.41 1.95 -8.62
N ASP A 66 5.32 2.43 -8.00
CA ASP A 66 4.03 2.61 -8.65
C ASP A 66 4.12 3.62 -9.81
N ASP A 67 4.78 4.77 -9.60
CA ASP A 67 4.95 5.80 -10.63
C ASP A 67 5.75 5.29 -11.83
N ILE A 68 6.71 4.38 -11.64
CA ILE A 68 7.43 3.70 -12.73
C ILE A 68 6.46 2.82 -13.54
N VAL A 69 5.59 2.08 -12.87
CA VAL A 69 4.60 1.21 -13.50
C VAL A 69 3.58 2.01 -14.32
N ASP A 70 3.16 3.16 -13.82
CA ASP A 70 2.09 3.98 -14.41
C ASP A 70 2.60 4.94 -15.51
N ARG A 71 3.91 4.99 -15.78
CA ARG A 71 4.45 5.82 -16.87
C ARG A 71 3.87 5.43 -18.23
N ILE A 72 3.59 6.45 -19.05
CA ILE A 72 3.27 6.27 -20.47
C ILE A 72 4.58 5.98 -21.22
N ALA A 73 4.98 4.70 -21.23
CA ALA A 73 6.20 4.22 -21.86
C ALA A 73 6.05 2.75 -22.26
N PRO A 74 6.84 2.25 -23.22
CA PRO A 74 6.89 0.82 -23.56
C PRO A 74 7.18 -0.07 -22.35
N ALA A 75 6.64 -1.29 -22.36
CA ALA A 75 6.79 -2.22 -21.23
C ALA A 75 8.26 -2.53 -20.89
N ASN A 76 9.11 -2.69 -21.90
CA ASN A 76 10.55 -2.95 -21.72
C ASN A 76 11.26 -1.78 -21.01
N GLU A 77 10.90 -0.54 -21.30
CA GLU A 77 11.47 0.64 -20.64
C GLU A 77 11.03 0.72 -19.16
N ARG A 78 9.75 0.41 -18.88
CA ARG A 78 9.24 0.37 -17.52
C ARG A 78 9.89 -0.77 -16.71
N LEU A 79 10.05 -1.96 -17.31
CA LEU A 79 10.76 -3.07 -16.69
C LEU A 79 12.21 -2.70 -16.38
N ALA A 80 12.94 -2.09 -17.32
CA ALA A 80 14.30 -1.60 -17.10
C ALA A 80 14.37 -0.55 -15.97
N ALA A 81 13.35 0.32 -15.85
CA ALA A 81 13.28 1.29 -14.75
C ALA A 81 13.04 0.60 -13.39
N VAL A 82 12.22 -0.47 -13.33
CA VAL A 82 12.05 -1.27 -12.11
C VAL A 82 13.36 -1.98 -11.75
N ASP A 83 14.09 -2.50 -12.74
CA ASP A 83 15.39 -3.15 -12.53
C ASP A 83 16.43 -2.14 -12.00
N ALA A 84 16.46 -0.92 -12.53
CA ALA A 84 17.31 0.15 -12.00
C ALA A 84 16.91 0.54 -10.56
N TRP A 85 15.62 0.53 -10.25
CA TRP A 85 15.09 0.78 -8.90
C TRP A 85 15.50 -0.33 -7.94
N GLU A 86 15.53 -1.60 -8.38
CA GLU A 86 16.04 -2.73 -7.58
C GLU A 86 17.53 -2.63 -7.31
N VAL A 87 18.34 -2.18 -8.27
CA VAL A 87 19.79 -1.93 -8.05
C VAL A 87 20.00 -0.91 -6.92
N GLN A 88 19.21 0.16 -6.87
CA GLN A 88 19.27 1.13 -5.78
C GLN A 88 18.81 0.53 -4.44
N LEU A 89 17.83 -0.37 -4.44
CA LEU A 89 17.41 -1.10 -3.24
C LEU A 89 18.56 -1.94 -2.67
N LEU A 90 19.25 -2.69 -3.52
CA LEU A 90 20.40 -3.50 -3.12
C LEU A 90 21.52 -2.59 -2.56
N ALA A 91 21.83 -1.49 -3.26
CA ALA A 91 22.80 -0.51 -2.78
C ALA A 91 22.40 0.12 -1.42
N ALA A 92 21.08 0.29 -1.17
CA ALA A 92 20.61 0.79 0.12
C ALA A 92 20.95 -0.16 1.29
N TYR A 93 20.82 -1.47 1.07
CA TYR A 93 21.19 -2.47 2.09
C TYR A 93 22.70 -2.71 2.18
N ASP A 94 23.46 -2.43 1.11
CA ASP A 94 24.94 -2.47 1.12
C ASP A 94 25.56 -1.17 1.68
N GLY A 95 24.75 -0.16 2.06
CA GLY A 95 25.19 1.10 2.63
C GLY A 95 25.72 2.13 1.62
N THR A 96 25.44 1.97 0.33
CA THR A 96 25.93 2.82 -0.77
C THR A 96 24.82 3.42 -1.66
N PRO A 97 23.63 3.80 -1.11
CA PRO A 97 22.56 4.37 -1.94
C PRO A 97 22.96 5.75 -2.47
N THR A 98 22.56 6.05 -3.71
CA THR A 98 22.79 7.36 -4.36
C THR A 98 21.51 8.16 -4.54
N ASP A 99 20.37 7.50 -4.68
CA ASP A 99 19.09 8.16 -4.79
C ASP A 99 18.60 8.66 -3.42
N PRO A 100 18.08 9.90 -3.30
CA PRO A 100 17.66 10.48 -2.03
C PRO A 100 16.58 9.67 -1.29
N ILE A 101 15.64 9.03 -2.02
CA ILE A 101 14.62 8.18 -1.40
C ILE A 101 15.27 6.96 -0.76
N TYR A 102 16.24 6.36 -1.45
CA TYR A 102 16.96 5.20 -0.91
C TYR A 102 17.92 5.54 0.21
N VAL A 103 18.49 6.76 0.22
CA VAL A 103 19.27 7.24 1.38
C VAL A 103 18.40 7.29 2.64
N ALA A 104 17.17 7.86 2.53
CA ALA A 104 16.22 7.88 3.64
C ALA A 104 15.72 6.48 4.00
N PHE A 105 15.46 5.63 3.00
CA PHE A 105 15.02 4.25 3.20
C PHE A 105 16.09 3.40 3.89
N ALA A 106 17.37 3.53 3.49
CA ALA A 106 18.48 2.83 4.10
C ALA A 106 18.66 3.20 5.58
N ASP A 107 18.60 4.50 5.92
CA ASP A 107 18.63 4.95 7.32
C ASP A 107 17.45 4.37 8.11
N ALA A 108 16.23 4.39 7.55
CA ALA A 108 15.06 3.78 8.18
C ALA A 108 15.23 2.26 8.35
N ALA A 109 15.76 1.56 7.32
CA ALA A 109 15.98 0.13 7.37
C ALA A 109 17.01 -0.26 8.44
N ALA A 110 18.11 0.49 8.54
CA ALA A 110 19.13 0.28 9.56
C ALA A 110 18.59 0.52 10.98
N ARG A 111 17.83 1.62 11.19
CA ARG A 111 17.31 2.00 12.52
C ARG A 111 16.24 1.06 13.04
N PHE A 112 15.38 0.58 12.16
CA PHE A 112 14.20 -0.20 12.53
C PHE A 112 14.30 -1.69 12.18
N GLY A 113 15.38 -2.12 11.54
CA GLY A 113 15.55 -3.52 11.13
C GLY A 113 14.57 -3.94 10.04
N ILE A 114 14.29 -3.07 9.06
CA ILE A 114 13.36 -3.39 7.97
C ILE A 114 13.97 -4.49 7.10
N PRO A 115 13.27 -5.62 6.87
CA PRO A 115 13.81 -6.71 6.07
C PRO A 115 13.82 -6.36 4.57
N MET A 116 14.85 -6.81 3.84
CA MET A 116 15.00 -6.55 2.41
C MET A 116 13.98 -7.31 1.56
N GLN A 117 13.68 -8.56 1.92
CA GLN A 117 12.87 -9.44 1.07
C GLN A 117 11.48 -8.87 0.72
N PRO A 118 10.70 -8.26 1.64
CA PRO A 118 9.43 -7.65 1.29
C PRO A 118 9.55 -6.48 0.30
N ALA A 119 10.67 -5.74 0.32
CA ALA A 119 10.92 -4.68 -0.66
C ALA A 119 11.21 -5.26 -2.06
N LEU A 120 11.98 -6.36 -2.14
CA LEU A 120 12.17 -7.11 -3.39
C LEU A 120 10.85 -7.70 -3.91
N ASP A 121 10.03 -8.24 -3.02
CA ASP A 121 8.72 -8.79 -3.39
C ASP A 121 7.77 -7.70 -3.91
N LEU A 122 7.82 -6.48 -3.37
CA LEU A 122 7.09 -5.34 -3.92
C LEU A 122 7.53 -5.01 -5.34
N LEU A 123 8.84 -5.01 -5.63
CA LEU A 123 9.34 -4.78 -7.00
C LEU A 123 8.95 -5.91 -7.96
N ARG A 124 8.85 -7.16 -7.46
CA ARG A 124 8.26 -8.26 -8.24
C ARG A 124 6.80 -7.98 -8.58
N GLY A 125 6.02 -7.45 -7.63
CA GLY A 125 4.65 -6.98 -7.85
C GLY A 125 4.57 -5.87 -8.89
N ALA A 126 5.48 -4.90 -8.86
CA ALA A 126 5.58 -3.85 -9.87
C ALA A 126 5.85 -4.40 -11.28
N ARG A 127 6.75 -5.40 -11.43
CA ARG A 127 6.97 -6.10 -12.71
C ARG A 127 5.71 -6.85 -13.17
N MET A 128 5.02 -7.50 -12.23
CA MET A 128 3.78 -8.20 -12.51
C MET A 128 2.70 -7.23 -13.03
N ASP A 129 2.61 -6.03 -12.48
CA ASP A 129 1.64 -5.01 -12.88
C ASP A 129 1.92 -4.42 -14.28
N ILE A 130 3.17 -4.49 -14.75
CA ILE A 130 3.53 -4.15 -16.14
C ILE A 130 3.08 -5.23 -17.12
N THR A 131 3.12 -6.49 -16.72
CA THR A 131 2.99 -7.64 -17.63
C THR A 131 1.64 -8.36 -17.53
N VAL A 132 1.01 -8.38 -16.35
CA VAL A 132 -0.27 -9.05 -16.10
C VAL A 132 -1.40 -8.03 -16.16
N ARG A 133 -2.39 -8.29 -17.02
CA ARG A 133 -3.52 -7.39 -17.24
C ARG A 133 -4.84 -7.94 -16.74
N ARG A 134 -4.90 -9.25 -16.46
CA ARG A 134 -6.11 -9.99 -16.08
C ARG A 134 -5.77 -11.06 -15.06
N TYR A 135 -6.71 -11.34 -14.19
CA TYR A 135 -6.62 -12.36 -13.15
C TYR A 135 -7.73 -13.39 -13.35
N ALA A 136 -7.37 -14.66 -13.59
CA ALA A 136 -8.34 -15.72 -13.81
C ALA A 136 -9.16 -15.99 -12.55
N THR A 137 -8.49 -16.08 -11.41
CA THR A 137 -9.08 -16.43 -10.12
C THR A 137 -8.80 -15.37 -9.03
N TYR A 138 -9.58 -15.41 -7.96
CA TYR A 138 -9.29 -14.61 -6.77
C TYR A 138 -7.95 -15.01 -6.11
N ALA A 139 -7.56 -16.27 -6.24
CA ALA A 139 -6.26 -16.73 -5.72
C ALA A 139 -5.09 -16.01 -6.41
N ASP A 140 -5.16 -15.83 -7.74
CA ASP A 140 -4.17 -15.08 -8.53
C ASP A 140 -4.14 -13.60 -8.10
N LEU A 141 -5.30 -12.97 -7.98
CA LEU A 141 -5.41 -11.60 -7.51
C LEU A 141 -4.88 -11.45 -6.08
N ARG A 142 -5.13 -12.41 -5.20
CA ARG A 142 -4.63 -12.41 -3.83
C ARG A 142 -3.11 -12.44 -3.77
N GLN A 143 -2.46 -13.19 -4.68
CA GLN A 143 -1.00 -13.21 -4.80
C GLN A 143 -0.47 -11.85 -5.23
N TYR A 144 -1.10 -11.21 -6.20
CA TYR A 144 -0.76 -9.84 -6.61
C TYR A 144 -0.91 -8.85 -5.44
N CYS A 145 -2.06 -8.85 -4.76
CA CYS A 145 -2.30 -7.99 -3.60
C CYS A 145 -1.27 -8.18 -2.48
N TYR A 146 -0.78 -9.42 -2.29
CA TYR A 146 0.31 -9.69 -1.36
C TYR A 146 1.56 -8.92 -1.79
N LEU A 147 1.98 -9.07 -3.04
CA LEU A 147 3.21 -8.47 -3.55
C LEU A 147 3.21 -6.94 -3.49
N VAL A 148 2.10 -6.27 -3.86
CA VAL A 148 2.06 -4.81 -3.98
C VAL A 148 1.60 -4.09 -2.71
N ALA A 149 0.99 -4.78 -1.74
CA ALA A 149 0.40 -4.12 -0.58
C ALA A 149 0.65 -4.83 0.76
N SER A 150 0.54 -6.16 0.84
CA SER A 150 0.86 -6.86 2.09
C SER A 150 2.34 -6.69 2.44
N THR A 151 3.23 -6.68 1.46
CA THR A 151 4.66 -6.38 1.63
C THR A 151 4.89 -5.01 2.27
N VAL A 152 4.07 -4.00 1.93
CA VAL A 152 4.13 -2.69 2.60
C VAL A 152 3.81 -2.83 4.08
N GLY A 153 2.79 -3.63 4.42
CA GLY A 153 2.48 -3.97 5.82
C GLY A 153 3.71 -4.55 6.53
N VAL A 154 4.38 -5.52 5.90
CA VAL A 154 5.61 -6.14 6.46
C VAL A 154 6.75 -5.13 6.62
N LEU A 155 6.95 -4.23 5.66
CA LEU A 155 7.97 -3.17 5.71
C LEU A 155 7.74 -2.16 6.85
N VAL A 156 6.48 -1.83 7.16
CA VAL A 156 6.18 -0.84 8.20
C VAL A 156 6.08 -1.44 9.61
N MET A 157 5.88 -2.76 9.74
CA MET A 157 5.75 -3.42 11.05
C MET A 157 6.93 -3.16 12.01
N PRO A 158 8.21 -3.26 11.59
CA PRO A 158 9.32 -2.96 12.48
C PRO A 158 9.32 -1.50 12.97
N ILE A 159 8.86 -0.57 12.15
CA ILE A 159 8.75 0.86 12.50
C ILE A 159 7.63 1.07 13.51
N LEU A 160 6.47 0.45 13.30
CA LEU A 160 5.34 0.55 14.21
C LEU A 160 5.64 -0.08 15.57
N GLY A 161 6.43 -1.15 15.55
CA GLY A 161 6.74 -1.97 16.71
C GLY A 161 5.58 -2.89 17.08
N THR A 162 5.91 -4.11 17.46
CA THR A 162 4.94 -5.18 17.74
C THR A 162 5.23 -5.85 19.09
N LEU A 163 4.19 -6.40 19.68
CA LEU A 163 4.25 -7.15 20.94
C LEU A 163 4.27 -8.67 20.71
N SER A 164 3.99 -9.12 19.47
CA SER A 164 3.90 -10.53 19.11
C SER A 164 4.21 -10.72 17.63
N ASP A 165 4.87 -11.83 17.28
CA ASP A 165 5.15 -12.22 15.90
C ASP A 165 3.88 -12.49 15.10
N GLU A 166 2.79 -12.88 15.75
CA GLU A 166 1.47 -13.07 15.12
C GLU A 166 0.94 -11.80 14.47
N SER A 167 1.38 -10.63 14.94
CA SER A 167 0.99 -9.33 14.38
C SER A 167 1.30 -9.20 12.88
N LEU A 168 2.28 -9.96 12.37
CA LEU A 168 2.68 -9.95 10.97
C LEU A 168 1.55 -10.42 10.06
N GLU A 169 0.86 -11.49 10.41
CA GLU A 169 -0.28 -12.02 9.64
C GLU A 169 -1.42 -11.00 9.53
N TYR A 170 -1.69 -10.27 10.61
CA TYR A 170 -2.67 -9.18 10.60
C TYR A 170 -2.24 -7.99 9.75
N GLY A 171 -0.94 -7.64 9.74
CA GLY A 171 -0.38 -6.62 8.86
C GLY A 171 -0.52 -7.00 7.39
N ILE A 172 -0.26 -8.27 7.05
CA ILE A 172 -0.45 -8.84 5.72
C ILE A 172 -1.94 -8.79 5.32
N ALA A 173 -2.85 -9.17 6.20
CA ALA A 173 -4.29 -9.12 5.97
C ALA A 173 -4.78 -7.68 5.75
N LEU A 174 -4.30 -6.72 6.55
CA LEU A 174 -4.66 -5.31 6.41
C LEU A 174 -4.17 -4.72 5.07
N GLY A 175 -2.93 -5.00 4.69
CA GLY A 175 -2.38 -4.58 3.39
C GLY A 175 -3.24 -5.08 2.22
N ARG A 176 -3.62 -6.36 2.26
CA ARG A 176 -4.51 -6.98 1.26
C ARG A 176 -5.89 -6.30 1.22
N ALA A 177 -6.50 -6.05 2.37
CA ALA A 177 -7.81 -5.37 2.46
C ALA A 177 -7.74 -3.96 1.86
N MET A 178 -6.67 -3.22 2.13
CA MET A 178 -6.44 -1.89 1.57
C MET A 178 -6.26 -1.93 0.05
N GLN A 179 -5.50 -2.90 -0.48
CA GLN A 179 -5.31 -3.04 -1.92
C GLN A 179 -6.61 -3.43 -2.64
N MET A 180 -7.37 -4.38 -2.10
CA MET A 180 -8.68 -4.71 -2.63
C MET A 180 -9.62 -3.50 -2.62
N THR A 181 -9.57 -2.65 -1.59
CA THR A 181 -10.32 -1.39 -1.55
C THR A 181 -9.89 -0.44 -2.68
N ASN A 182 -8.58 -0.32 -2.96
CA ASN A 182 -8.07 0.48 -4.08
C ASN A 182 -8.57 -0.07 -5.41
N ILE A 183 -8.46 -1.38 -5.63
CA ILE A 183 -8.95 -2.04 -6.85
C ILE A 183 -10.45 -1.75 -7.09
N LEU A 184 -11.29 -1.87 -6.06
CA LEU A 184 -12.73 -1.60 -6.20
C LEU A 184 -13.02 -0.12 -6.44
N ARG A 185 -12.21 0.78 -5.91
CA ARG A 185 -12.35 2.23 -6.10
C ARG A 185 -11.94 2.67 -7.51
N ASP A 186 -10.91 2.04 -8.06
CA ASP A 186 -10.19 2.54 -9.24
C ASP A 186 -10.52 1.73 -10.52
N ILE A 187 -11.57 0.87 -10.51
CA ILE A 187 -11.99 0.03 -11.66
C ILE A 187 -12.06 0.84 -12.97
N GLY A 188 -12.65 2.04 -12.94
CA GLY A 188 -12.76 2.89 -14.13
C GLY A 188 -11.42 3.42 -14.61
N GLU A 189 -10.55 3.86 -13.70
CA GLU A 189 -9.20 4.35 -14.02
C GLU A 189 -8.33 3.21 -14.58
N ASP A 190 -8.40 2.02 -13.97
CA ASP A 190 -7.65 0.83 -14.39
C ASP A 190 -8.10 0.33 -15.77
N ALA A 191 -9.40 0.37 -16.04
CA ALA A 191 -9.97 0.00 -17.34
C ALA A 191 -9.42 0.88 -18.48
N LEU A 192 -9.28 2.20 -18.26
CA LEU A 192 -8.67 3.12 -19.21
C LEU A 192 -7.20 2.79 -19.51
N MET A 193 -6.48 2.20 -18.56
CA MET A 193 -5.11 1.70 -18.73
C MET A 193 -5.05 0.26 -19.29
N GLY A 194 -6.21 -0.31 -19.65
CA GLY A 194 -6.33 -1.68 -20.15
C GLY A 194 -6.12 -2.75 -19.09
N ARG A 195 -6.26 -2.42 -17.78
CA ARG A 195 -6.12 -3.34 -16.65
C ARG A 195 -7.51 -3.73 -16.12
N VAL A 196 -7.73 -5.02 -15.82
CA VAL A 196 -8.93 -5.53 -15.14
C VAL A 196 -8.49 -6.43 -14.01
N TYR A 197 -8.54 -5.91 -12.78
CA TYR A 197 -8.13 -6.66 -11.58
C TYR A 197 -9.24 -7.57 -11.05
N LEU A 198 -10.50 -7.29 -11.34
CA LEU A 198 -11.61 -8.16 -10.90
C LEU A 198 -11.40 -9.58 -11.43
N PRO A 199 -11.45 -10.63 -10.55
CA PRO A 199 -11.26 -12.01 -10.99
C PRO A 199 -12.29 -12.39 -12.06
N GLN A 200 -11.82 -13.01 -13.14
CA GLN A 200 -12.71 -13.46 -14.22
C GLN A 200 -13.74 -14.47 -13.72
N GLU A 201 -13.38 -15.36 -12.78
CA GLU A 201 -14.31 -16.29 -12.16
C GLU A 201 -15.48 -15.58 -11.43
N ASP A 202 -15.17 -14.48 -10.71
CA ASP A 202 -16.19 -13.70 -10.03
C ASP A 202 -17.07 -12.95 -11.03
N MET A 203 -16.48 -12.35 -12.07
CA MET A 203 -17.23 -11.69 -13.14
C MET A 203 -18.20 -12.67 -13.84
N GLN A 204 -17.73 -13.87 -14.16
CA GLN A 204 -18.56 -14.93 -14.76
C GLN A 204 -19.69 -15.36 -13.82
N ARG A 205 -19.40 -15.52 -12.52
CA ARG A 205 -20.39 -15.89 -11.49
C ARG A 205 -21.57 -14.94 -11.46
N PHE A 206 -21.34 -13.65 -11.68
CA PHE A 206 -22.40 -12.61 -11.66
C PHE A 206 -22.89 -12.22 -13.06
N GLY A 207 -22.52 -12.97 -14.11
CA GLY A 207 -22.96 -12.70 -15.49
C GLY A 207 -22.49 -11.34 -16.03
N TYR A 208 -21.38 -10.81 -15.51
CA TYR A 208 -20.83 -9.54 -15.92
C TYR A 208 -19.59 -9.76 -16.79
N SER A 209 -19.64 -9.30 -18.04
CA SER A 209 -18.56 -9.51 -19.00
C SER A 209 -17.51 -8.39 -18.95
N GLU A 210 -16.30 -8.68 -19.42
CA GLU A 210 -15.26 -7.66 -19.57
C GLU A 210 -15.67 -6.56 -20.56
N SER A 211 -16.40 -6.88 -21.63
CA SER A 211 -16.91 -5.86 -22.57
C SER A 211 -17.80 -4.84 -21.85
N LYS A 212 -18.72 -5.30 -21.01
CA LYS A 212 -19.56 -4.40 -20.19
C LYS A 212 -18.72 -3.52 -19.25
N LEU A 213 -17.64 -4.06 -18.66
CA LEU A 213 -16.74 -3.30 -17.81
C LEU A 213 -16.03 -2.19 -18.60
N LEU A 214 -15.50 -2.52 -19.78
CA LEU A 214 -14.80 -1.56 -20.66
C LEU A 214 -15.78 -0.53 -21.26
N GLU A 215 -17.05 -0.87 -21.41
CA GLU A 215 -18.12 0.04 -21.82
C GLU A 215 -18.74 0.82 -20.65
N HIS A 216 -18.21 0.64 -19.43
CA HIS A 216 -18.66 1.28 -18.19
C HIS A 216 -20.14 1.01 -17.85
N VAL A 217 -20.66 -0.17 -18.18
CA VAL A 217 -22.05 -0.55 -17.95
C VAL A 217 -22.27 -0.87 -16.46
N ILE A 218 -23.22 -0.18 -15.85
CA ILE A 218 -23.68 -0.45 -14.47
C ILE A 218 -25.05 -1.12 -14.58
N ASP A 219 -25.08 -2.44 -14.53
CA ASP A 219 -26.29 -3.25 -14.51
C ASP A 219 -26.41 -4.05 -13.20
N ASP A 220 -27.48 -4.83 -13.05
CA ASP A 220 -27.70 -5.64 -11.84
C ASP A 220 -26.57 -6.65 -11.60
N GLY A 221 -25.94 -7.18 -12.67
CA GLY A 221 -24.80 -8.07 -12.59
C GLY A 221 -23.57 -7.37 -11.99
N PHE A 222 -23.28 -6.14 -12.44
CA PHE A 222 -22.21 -5.33 -11.87
C PHE A 222 -22.47 -4.97 -10.41
N ILE A 223 -23.69 -4.55 -10.09
CA ILE A 223 -24.06 -4.19 -8.72
C ILE A 223 -23.88 -5.39 -7.78
N ALA A 224 -24.37 -6.58 -8.18
CA ALA A 224 -24.23 -7.81 -7.40
C ALA A 224 -22.75 -8.22 -7.23
N LEU A 225 -21.95 -8.10 -8.30
CA LEU A 225 -20.51 -8.34 -8.26
C LEU A 225 -19.81 -7.39 -7.26
N MET A 226 -20.11 -6.10 -7.33
CA MET A 226 -19.53 -5.09 -6.43
C MET A 226 -19.95 -5.32 -4.97
N GLN A 227 -21.19 -5.66 -4.69
CA GLN A 227 -21.66 -6.02 -3.36
C GLN A 227 -20.89 -7.23 -2.80
N PHE A 228 -20.72 -8.26 -3.61
CA PHE A 228 -19.96 -9.44 -3.24
C PHE A 228 -18.48 -9.11 -2.93
N GLN A 229 -17.84 -8.30 -3.78
CA GLN A 229 -16.45 -7.89 -3.55
C GLN A 229 -16.31 -7.01 -2.30
N ILE A 230 -17.22 -6.06 -2.10
CA ILE A 230 -17.20 -5.18 -0.93
C ILE A 230 -17.34 -5.99 0.37
N GLU A 231 -18.24 -6.99 0.41
CA GLU A 231 -18.39 -7.84 1.58
C GLU A 231 -17.16 -8.70 1.85
N ARG A 232 -16.53 -9.23 0.79
CA ARG A 232 -15.23 -9.91 0.89
C ARG A 232 -14.18 -9.01 1.55
N VAL A 233 -14.08 -7.74 1.11
CA VAL A 233 -13.12 -6.78 1.68
C VAL A 233 -13.46 -6.40 3.11
N ARG A 234 -14.74 -6.25 3.46
CA ARG A 234 -15.18 -6.01 4.84
C ARG A 234 -14.75 -7.14 5.78
N THR A 235 -14.92 -8.39 5.33
CA THR A 235 -14.45 -9.57 6.09
C THR A 235 -12.95 -9.51 6.33
N MET A 236 -12.15 -9.16 5.30
CA MET A 236 -10.69 -9.01 5.46
C MET A 236 -10.33 -7.94 6.50
N TYR A 237 -11.06 -6.81 6.56
CA TYR A 237 -10.82 -5.80 7.58
C TYR A 237 -11.16 -6.30 8.98
N LEU A 238 -12.24 -7.09 9.13
CA LEU A 238 -12.58 -7.71 10.41
C LEU A 238 -11.51 -8.71 10.88
N GLU A 239 -10.96 -9.49 9.94
CA GLU A 239 -9.86 -10.41 10.20
C GLU A 239 -8.56 -9.68 10.60
N ALA A 240 -8.29 -8.51 10.01
CA ALA A 240 -7.08 -7.73 10.29
C ALA A 240 -7.15 -6.91 11.60
N GLU A 241 -8.35 -6.51 12.04
CA GLU A 241 -8.55 -5.56 13.13
C GLU A 241 -7.94 -6.01 14.49
N PRO A 242 -7.99 -7.30 14.89
CA PRO A 242 -7.38 -7.76 16.14
C PRO A 242 -5.88 -7.49 16.25
N GLY A 243 -5.16 -7.48 15.12
CA GLY A 243 -3.73 -7.19 15.07
C GLY A 243 -3.34 -5.79 15.57
N ILE A 244 -4.28 -4.84 15.59
CA ILE A 244 -4.03 -3.50 16.12
C ILE A 244 -3.67 -3.55 17.61
N ALA A 245 -4.29 -4.44 18.38
CA ALA A 245 -3.98 -4.63 19.79
C ALA A 245 -2.57 -5.21 20.04
N MET A 246 -1.98 -5.83 19.02
CA MET A 246 -0.63 -6.42 19.07
C MET A 246 0.48 -5.42 18.71
N LEU A 247 0.13 -4.21 18.27
CA LEU A 247 1.09 -3.15 18.00
C LEU A 247 1.49 -2.44 19.30
N ASN A 248 2.65 -1.80 19.30
CA ASN A 248 3.02 -0.87 20.37
C ASN A 248 1.95 0.21 20.54
N THR A 249 1.64 0.56 21.78
CA THR A 249 0.50 1.45 22.13
C THR A 249 0.51 2.76 21.36
N GLU A 250 1.67 3.36 21.14
CA GLU A 250 1.85 4.62 20.40
C GLU A 250 1.49 4.52 18.91
N SER A 251 1.55 3.30 18.32
CA SER A 251 1.27 3.07 16.91
C SER A 251 -0.19 2.69 16.62
N ARG A 252 -0.91 2.19 17.64
CA ARG A 252 -2.29 1.67 17.50
C ARG A 252 -3.26 2.69 16.92
N TYR A 253 -3.18 3.91 17.43
CA TYR A 253 -4.07 4.99 16.96
C TYR A 253 -3.90 5.24 15.46
N THR A 254 -2.66 5.35 14.98
CA THR A 254 -2.34 5.59 13.57
C THR A 254 -2.92 4.51 12.66
N VAL A 255 -2.71 3.23 13.03
CA VAL A 255 -3.18 2.10 12.22
C VAL A 255 -4.71 1.99 12.28
N ARG A 256 -5.33 2.18 13.46
CA ARG A 256 -6.79 2.19 13.60
C ARG A 256 -7.43 3.31 12.78
N LEU A 257 -6.84 4.50 12.77
CA LEU A 257 -7.32 5.61 11.96
C LEU A 257 -7.21 5.29 10.47
N ALA A 258 -6.07 4.75 10.02
CA ALA A 258 -5.88 4.35 8.62
C ALA A 258 -6.92 3.30 8.19
N LEU A 259 -7.08 2.21 8.97
CA LEU A 259 -8.07 1.17 8.73
C LEU A 259 -9.49 1.77 8.64
N HIS A 260 -9.88 2.61 9.60
CA HIS A 260 -11.20 3.23 9.63
C HIS A 260 -11.45 4.10 8.39
N LEU A 261 -10.45 4.88 7.96
CA LEU A 261 -10.58 5.75 6.79
C LEU A 261 -10.66 4.94 5.48
N TYR A 262 -9.91 3.86 5.36
CA TYR A 262 -9.98 3.00 4.18
C TYR A 262 -11.32 2.26 4.08
N ARG A 263 -11.84 1.72 5.18
CA ARG A 263 -13.20 1.11 5.20
C ARG A 263 -14.28 2.07 4.72
N ARG A 264 -14.15 3.37 4.98
CA ARG A 264 -15.11 4.39 4.52
C ARG A 264 -15.08 4.62 3.02
N ILE A 265 -14.02 4.22 2.31
CA ILE A 265 -14.01 4.24 0.84
C ILE A 265 -15.06 3.26 0.30
N LEU A 266 -15.20 2.08 0.89
CA LEU A 266 -16.24 1.11 0.51
C LEU A 266 -17.64 1.72 0.66
N ASN A 267 -17.92 2.39 1.78
CA ASN A 267 -19.19 3.07 1.97
C ASN A 267 -19.40 4.19 0.92
N SER A 268 -18.34 4.89 0.51
CA SER A 268 -18.43 5.91 -0.54
C SER A 268 -18.77 5.29 -1.91
N ILE A 269 -18.25 4.10 -2.22
CA ILE A 269 -18.62 3.34 -3.44
C ILE A 269 -20.12 3.02 -3.43
N GLU A 270 -20.64 2.51 -2.31
CA GLU A 270 -22.06 2.20 -2.16
C GLU A 270 -22.95 3.45 -2.26
N MET A 271 -22.56 4.55 -1.60
CA MET A 271 -23.26 5.83 -1.67
C MET A 271 -23.29 6.41 -3.09
N ASN A 272 -22.27 6.15 -3.88
CA ASN A 272 -22.22 6.49 -5.30
C ASN A 272 -23.02 5.52 -6.16
N ARG A 273 -23.78 4.59 -5.57
CA ARG A 273 -24.53 3.52 -6.28
C ARG A 273 -23.63 2.67 -7.18
N TYR A 274 -22.42 2.36 -6.65
CA TYR A 274 -21.38 1.57 -7.33
C TYR A 274 -20.81 2.21 -8.61
N ASP A 275 -21.13 3.49 -8.89
CA ASP A 275 -20.52 4.21 -10.00
C ASP A 275 -19.08 4.56 -9.67
N VAL A 276 -18.17 3.67 -10.07
CA VAL A 276 -16.73 3.80 -9.98
C VAL A 276 -16.08 4.20 -11.32
N PHE A 277 -16.90 4.39 -12.34
CA PHE A 277 -16.47 4.78 -13.68
C PHE A 277 -16.45 6.30 -13.85
N SER A 278 -17.53 6.98 -13.44
CA SER A 278 -17.65 8.44 -13.57
C SER A 278 -17.28 9.19 -12.27
N ARG A 279 -17.24 8.51 -11.12
CA ARG A 279 -17.03 9.11 -9.80
C ARG A 279 -16.04 8.30 -8.98
N ARG A 280 -14.86 8.84 -8.79
CA ARG A 280 -13.91 8.24 -7.86
C ARG A 280 -14.40 8.37 -6.41
N ALA A 281 -14.55 7.24 -5.71
CA ALA A 281 -14.94 7.23 -4.31
C ALA A 281 -13.80 7.80 -3.43
N TYR A 282 -14.15 8.69 -2.49
CA TYR A 282 -13.18 9.29 -1.57
C TYR A 282 -13.81 9.58 -0.21
N VAL A 283 -12.97 9.78 0.79
CA VAL A 283 -13.40 10.23 2.12
C VAL A 283 -13.21 11.75 2.20
N PRO A 284 -14.28 12.54 2.39
CA PRO A 284 -14.18 14.00 2.52
C PRO A 284 -13.29 14.43 3.69
N PHE A 285 -12.62 15.57 3.56
CA PHE A 285 -11.70 16.05 4.60
C PHE A 285 -12.37 16.21 5.96
N ARG A 286 -13.60 16.76 6.01
CA ARG A 286 -14.38 16.87 7.26
C ARG A 286 -14.61 15.53 7.93
N THR A 287 -14.89 14.49 7.15
CA THR A 287 -15.06 13.12 7.63
C THR A 287 -13.75 12.54 8.16
N LYS A 288 -12.60 12.84 7.52
CA LYS A 288 -11.27 12.46 8.03
C LYS A 288 -10.97 13.09 9.38
N MET A 289 -11.27 14.38 9.55
CA MET A 289 -11.07 15.07 10.82
C MET A 289 -11.97 14.53 11.93
N LEU A 290 -13.25 14.28 11.63
CA LEU A 290 -14.17 13.68 12.58
C LEU A 290 -13.73 12.26 12.97
N ALA A 291 -13.28 11.45 12.01
CA ALA A 291 -12.77 10.12 12.26
C ALA A 291 -11.53 10.15 13.18
N ALA A 292 -10.61 11.09 12.96
CA ALA A 292 -9.45 11.30 13.81
C ALA A 292 -9.84 11.61 15.27
N LEU A 293 -10.90 12.39 15.48
CA LEU A 293 -11.40 12.63 16.84
C LEU A 293 -12.06 11.39 17.45
N LEU A 294 -12.97 10.73 16.72
CA LEU A 294 -13.74 9.59 17.23
C LEU A 294 -12.85 8.38 17.54
N VAL A 295 -11.87 8.08 16.69
CA VAL A 295 -10.91 6.98 16.92
C VAL A 295 -10.04 7.23 18.16
N GLY A 296 -9.80 8.50 18.53
CA GLY A 296 -9.10 8.88 19.75
C GLY A 296 -9.90 8.63 21.05
N PHE A 297 -11.23 8.67 20.98
CA PHE A 297 -12.10 8.43 22.14
C PHE A 297 -12.46 6.95 22.34
N ALA A 298 -12.30 6.09 21.34
CA ALA A 298 -12.54 4.65 21.43
C ALA A 298 -11.28 3.94 21.98
N ARG A 299 -10.98 4.23 23.27
CA ARG A 299 -9.93 3.53 24.04
C ARG A 299 -10.49 2.32 24.75
#